data_f04f341a941bb330dc0076fa802025cd
#
_entry.id   f04f341a941bb330dc0076fa802025cd
#
_cell.length_a   1.000
_cell.length_b   1.000
_cell.length_c   1.000
_cell.angle_alpha   90.00
_cell.angle_beta   90.00
_cell.angle_gamma   90.00
#
_symmetry.space_group_name_H-M   'P 1'
#
loop_
_entity.id
_entity.type
_entity.pdbx_description
1 polymer ?
#
loop_
_entity_poly.entity_id
_entity_poly.type
_entity_poly.pdbx_seq_one_letter_code
_entity_poly.pdbx_strand_id
1 'polypeptide(L)'
;MLLIQRGTPPSDRLAARAKLGDFLREAYRAGALAVIGGQGGSKAAGMHLTHTGMLGVDVLFEIPVVSMAAEDQSQLERYLVAGQSPRLHLDIQNAFTDGLVSSANVVGEIRGSANPEQVVVVGGHLDSWDLASGSTDNGCGVATTLGAAEAILKAGFKPRRTIRFVLFTGEEQGDDGSFNYVRRHKDEMPNHLAAIILDDGQGPVTGFALGGRNDLIAAVQRFAESLNAFGALSVDDETVFDTDTGPFILAGLPGMASGRIRPNTSTRTIPRSTRSTRFNPTFSIATRRSWR
;
A
#
# COMPACT_ATOMS: atom_id res chain seq x y z
N MET A 1 -22.70 12.70 -16.54
CA MET A 1 -21.43 12.76 -15.77
C MET A 1 -21.79 12.93 -14.31
N LEU A 2 -21.27 12.09 -13.46
CA LEU A 2 -21.45 12.22 -12.02
C LEU A 2 -20.08 12.60 -11.41
N LEU A 3 -20.05 13.70 -10.66
CA LEU A 3 -18.89 14.12 -9.91
C LEU A 3 -19.10 13.73 -8.45
N ILE A 4 -18.16 13.01 -7.88
CA ILE A 4 -18.20 12.64 -6.47
C ILE A 4 -17.55 13.74 -5.65
N GLN A 5 -18.34 14.47 -4.88
CA GLN A 5 -17.83 15.34 -3.84
C GLN A 5 -17.47 14.48 -2.61
N ARG A 6 -16.26 14.60 -2.11
CA ARG A 6 -15.84 13.85 -0.92
C ARG A 6 -16.56 14.35 0.32
N GLY A 7 -17.32 13.48 0.95
CA GLY A 7 -17.64 13.59 2.38
C GLY A 7 -16.47 13.08 3.23
N THR A 8 -16.55 13.27 4.54
CA THR A 8 -15.62 12.61 5.49
C THR A 8 -15.66 11.10 5.27
N PRO A 9 -14.54 10.43 5.01
CA PRO A 9 -14.58 8.99 4.85
C PRO A 9 -15.11 8.33 6.12
N PRO A 10 -15.95 7.29 6.00
CA PRO A 10 -16.36 6.49 7.15
C PRO A 10 -15.13 5.94 7.85
N SER A 11 -15.17 5.88 9.17
CA SER A 11 -14.12 5.23 9.98
C SER A 11 -13.99 3.73 9.67
N ASP A 12 -15.00 3.13 9.06
CA ASP A 12 -15.02 1.75 8.64
C ASP A 12 -14.78 1.64 7.11
N ARG A 13 -13.59 1.18 6.74
CA ARG A 13 -13.17 1.03 5.34
C ARG A 13 -14.02 -0.01 4.58
N LEU A 14 -14.45 -1.10 5.24
CA LEU A 14 -15.29 -2.12 4.62
C LEU A 14 -16.68 -1.57 4.28
N ALA A 15 -17.29 -0.84 5.22
CA ALA A 15 -18.55 -0.15 4.98
C ALA A 15 -18.43 0.92 3.88
N ALA A 16 -17.28 1.60 3.80
CA ALA A 16 -17.00 2.55 2.74
C ALA A 16 -16.92 1.89 1.37
N ARG A 17 -16.24 0.75 1.28
CA ARG A 17 -16.13 -0.04 0.03
C ARG A 17 -17.49 -0.56 -0.43
N ALA A 18 -18.29 -1.12 0.48
CA ALA A 18 -19.64 -1.59 0.18
C ALA A 18 -20.52 -0.45 -0.36
N LYS A 19 -20.52 0.71 0.29
CA LYS A 19 -21.25 1.89 -0.14
C LYS A 19 -20.78 2.41 -1.51
N LEU A 20 -19.49 2.33 -1.80
CA LEU A 20 -18.98 2.69 -3.12
C LEU A 20 -19.52 1.76 -4.20
N GLY A 21 -19.57 0.46 -3.95
CA GLY A 21 -20.14 -0.52 -4.86
C GLY A 21 -21.61 -0.26 -5.16
N ASP A 22 -22.41 0.03 -4.14
CA ASP A 22 -23.83 0.38 -4.29
C ASP A 22 -23.97 1.67 -5.10
N PHE A 23 -23.20 2.68 -4.77
CA PHE A 23 -23.17 3.95 -5.49
C PHE A 23 -22.85 3.78 -6.98
N LEU A 24 -21.87 2.96 -7.33
CA LEU A 24 -21.49 2.73 -8.74
C LEU A 24 -22.61 2.03 -9.51
N ARG A 25 -23.29 1.06 -8.89
CA ARG A 25 -24.45 0.40 -9.49
C ARG A 25 -25.62 1.38 -9.70
N GLU A 26 -25.87 2.24 -8.74
CA GLU A 26 -26.92 3.27 -8.85
C GLU A 26 -26.57 4.31 -9.93
N ALA A 27 -25.32 4.74 -9.99
CA ALA A 27 -24.83 5.65 -11.02
C ALA A 27 -25.04 5.06 -12.42
N TYR A 28 -24.69 3.79 -12.62
CA TYR A 28 -24.92 3.08 -13.88
C TYR A 28 -26.41 3.02 -14.23
N ARG A 29 -27.25 2.63 -13.28
CA ARG A 29 -28.73 2.59 -13.50
C ARG A 29 -29.31 3.96 -13.82
N ALA A 30 -28.72 5.02 -13.30
CA ALA A 30 -29.08 6.40 -13.61
C ALA A 30 -28.53 6.89 -14.96
N GLY A 31 -27.85 6.04 -15.72
CA GLY A 31 -27.31 6.35 -17.05
C GLY A 31 -25.97 7.07 -17.05
N ALA A 32 -25.20 7.01 -15.95
CA ALA A 32 -23.84 7.51 -15.95
C ALA A 32 -22.96 6.64 -16.86
N LEU A 33 -22.10 7.27 -17.67
CA LEU A 33 -21.19 6.58 -18.58
C LEU A 33 -19.83 6.30 -17.92
N ALA A 34 -19.49 7.07 -16.90
CA ALA A 34 -18.28 6.89 -16.09
C ALA A 34 -18.45 7.61 -14.76
N VAL A 35 -17.67 7.22 -13.78
CA VAL A 35 -17.52 7.94 -12.51
C VAL A 35 -16.13 8.54 -12.45
N ILE A 36 -16.03 9.82 -12.13
CA ILE A 36 -14.76 10.52 -12.00
C ILE A 36 -14.61 10.97 -10.55
N GLY A 37 -13.55 10.48 -9.90
CA GLY A 37 -13.20 10.83 -8.54
C GLY A 37 -11.87 11.57 -8.49
N GLY A 38 -11.78 12.60 -7.65
CA GLY A 38 -10.50 13.28 -7.41
C GLY A 38 -9.81 12.73 -6.18
N GLN A 39 -8.51 12.88 -6.14
CA GLN A 39 -7.67 12.64 -4.96
C GLN A 39 -7.78 13.77 -3.93
N GLY A 40 -8.97 14.40 -3.83
CA GLY A 40 -9.25 15.54 -2.96
C GLY A 40 -8.93 15.25 -1.50
N GLY A 41 -8.46 16.26 -0.78
CA GLY A 41 -8.08 16.14 0.63
C GLY A 41 -6.80 15.35 0.87
N SER A 42 -6.13 14.93 -0.18
CA SER A 42 -4.85 14.26 -0.06
C SER A 42 -3.76 15.24 0.37
N LYS A 43 -2.74 14.71 1.05
CA LYS A 43 -1.50 15.42 1.36
C LYS A 43 -0.73 15.86 0.09
N ALA A 44 -1.24 15.48 -1.08
CA ALA A 44 -0.71 15.80 -2.40
C ALA A 44 -1.37 17.03 -3.05
N ALA A 45 -2.30 17.71 -2.36
CA ALA A 45 -2.88 18.95 -2.86
C ALA A 45 -1.79 19.99 -3.16
N GLY A 46 -1.88 20.64 -4.31
CA GLY A 46 -0.84 21.56 -4.82
C GLY A 46 0.27 20.88 -5.63
N MET A 47 0.25 19.56 -5.81
CA MET A 47 1.28 18.85 -6.58
C MET A 47 0.78 18.28 -7.92
N HIS A 48 -0.48 18.45 -8.21
CA HIS A 48 -1.13 17.96 -9.44
C HIS A 48 -0.84 16.48 -9.71
N LEU A 49 -1.07 15.65 -8.70
CA LEU A 49 -0.82 14.22 -8.74
C LEU A 49 -2.11 13.43 -8.86
N THR A 50 -2.04 12.33 -9.60
CA THR A 50 -3.08 11.30 -9.63
C THR A 50 -2.52 10.02 -9.02
N HIS A 51 -3.41 9.21 -8.49
CA HIS A 51 -3.11 7.88 -7.99
C HIS A 51 -3.93 6.87 -8.79
N THR A 52 -3.29 5.82 -9.27
CA THR A 52 -3.97 4.64 -9.79
C THR A 52 -4.18 3.65 -8.66
N GLY A 53 -5.19 2.83 -8.76
CA GLY A 53 -5.48 1.86 -7.73
C GLY A 53 -6.69 0.99 -8.08
N MET A 54 -6.90 -0.07 -7.32
CA MET A 54 -8.15 -0.82 -7.37
C MET A 54 -9.21 -0.17 -6.49
N LEU A 55 -10.47 -0.39 -6.85
CA LEU A 55 -11.59 0.01 -6.00
C LEU A 55 -11.75 -0.88 -4.76
N GLY A 56 -10.90 -1.89 -4.62
CA GLY A 56 -10.93 -2.83 -3.50
C GLY A 56 -12.22 -3.66 -3.45
N VAL A 57 -12.77 -3.99 -4.59
CA VAL A 57 -13.98 -4.81 -4.75
C VAL A 57 -13.70 -5.93 -5.73
N ASP A 58 -14.09 -7.14 -5.37
CA ASP A 58 -13.92 -8.34 -6.20
C ASP A 58 -14.93 -8.42 -7.35
N VAL A 59 -15.47 -7.28 -7.77
CA VAL A 59 -16.52 -7.19 -8.77
C VAL A 59 -16.16 -6.18 -9.82
N LEU A 60 -16.31 -6.56 -11.08
CA LEU A 60 -16.26 -5.62 -12.20
C LEU A 60 -17.53 -4.77 -12.21
N PHE A 61 -17.37 -3.48 -12.39
CA PHE A 61 -18.47 -2.56 -12.56
C PHE A 61 -18.74 -2.31 -14.03
N GLU A 62 -19.99 -2.03 -14.36
CA GLU A 62 -20.47 -1.80 -15.72
C GLU A 62 -19.95 -0.49 -16.32
N ILE A 63 -19.50 0.43 -15.46
CA ILE A 63 -18.95 1.72 -15.88
C ILE A 63 -17.55 1.94 -15.33
N PRO A 64 -16.66 2.58 -16.10
CA PRO A 64 -15.33 2.89 -15.64
C PRO A 64 -15.32 3.90 -14.50
N VAL A 65 -14.35 3.75 -13.62
CA VAL A 65 -14.04 4.72 -12.57
C VAL A 65 -12.65 5.29 -12.85
N VAL A 66 -12.56 6.60 -12.89
CA VAL A 66 -11.34 7.33 -13.25
C VAL A 66 -10.97 8.27 -12.12
N SER A 67 -9.69 8.30 -11.75
CA SER A 67 -9.17 9.27 -10.80
C SER A 67 -8.54 10.47 -11.53
N MET A 68 -8.64 11.64 -10.92
CA MET A 68 -7.99 12.87 -11.39
C MET A 68 -7.29 13.59 -10.25
N ALA A 69 -6.40 14.50 -10.57
CA ALA A 69 -5.77 15.34 -9.57
C ALA A 69 -6.80 16.19 -8.81
N ALA A 70 -6.51 16.50 -7.55
CA ALA A 70 -7.41 17.29 -6.70
C ALA A 70 -7.66 18.68 -7.29
N GLU A 71 -6.68 19.25 -7.94
CA GLU A 71 -6.77 20.57 -8.59
C GLU A 71 -7.71 20.56 -9.77
N ASP A 72 -7.65 19.51 -10.61
CA ASP A 72 -8.52 19.32 -11.77
C ASP A 72 -9.97 19.08 -11.33
N GLN A 73 -10.15 18.25 -10.29
CA GLN A 73 -11.47 18.07 -9.68
C GLN A 73 -12.05 19.40 -9.20
N SER A 74 -11.27 20.17 -8.45
CA SER A 74 -11.70 21.46 -7.92
C SER A 74 -12.06 22.47 -9.04
N GLN A 75 -11.32 22.40 -10.16
CA GLN A 75 -11.65 23.23 -11.32
C GLN A 75 -12.98 22.80 -11.96
N LEU A 76 -13.18 21.50 -12.11
CA LEU A 76 -14.42 20.96 -12.65
C LEU A 76 -15.62 21.29 -11.77
N GLU A 77 -15.47 21.19 -10.45
CA GLU A 77 -16.49 21.60 -9.47
C GLU A 77 -16.85 23.08 -9.61
N ARG A 78 -15.87 23.96 -9.77
CA ARG A 78 -16.14 25.40 -10.00
C ARG A 78 -16.97 25.66 -11.26
N TYR A 79 -16.69 24.95 -12.36
CA TYR A 79 -17.50 25.06 -13.57
C TYR A 79 -18.94 24.63 -13.34
N LEU A 80 -19.15 23.50 -12.65
CA LEU A 80 -20.47 22.99 -12.33
C LEU A 80 -21.25 23.96 -11.41
N VAL A 81 -20.60 24.48 -10.36
CA VAL A 81 -21.20 25.47 -9.45
C VAL A 81 -21.56 26.75 -10.19
N ALA A 82 -20.77 27.15 -11.18
CA ALA A 82 -21.06 28.29 -12.04
C ALA A 82 -22.15 28.01 -13.10
N GLY A 83 -22.85 26.87 -13.04
CA GLY A 83 -23.90 26.49 -13.97
C GLY A 83 -23.40 26.10 -15.36
N GLN A 84 -22.13 25.91 -15.55
CA GLN A 84 -21.55 25.44 -16.81
C GLN A 84 -21.75 23.94 -16.97
N SER A 85 -21.75 23.46 -18.22
CA SER A 85 -21.83 22.03 -18.54
C SER A 85 -20.56 21.58 -19.26
N PRO A 86 -19.49 21.34 -18.51
CA PRO A 86 -18.22 20.90 -19.11
C PRO A 86 -18.39 19.56 -19.79
N ARG A 87 -17.72 19.38 -20.93
CA ARG A 87 -17.64 18.10 -21.64
C ARG A 87 -16.28 17.50 -21.40
N LEU A 88 -16.24 16.22 -21.07
CA LEU A 88 -15.02 15.44 -20.88
C LEU A 88 -14.96 14.38 -21.97
N HIS A 89 -13.75 14.17 -22.47
CA HIS A 89 -13.43 13.04 -23.31
C HIS A 89 -12.62 12.03 -22.48
N LEU A 90 -13.06 10.78 -22.45
CA LEU A 90 -12.37 9.68 -21.80
C LEU A 90 -11.92 8.67 -22.87
N ASP A 91 -10.64 8.39 -22.91
CA ASP A 91 -10.06 7.30 -23.69
C ASP A 91 -9.47 6.29 -22.70
N ILE A 92 -10.12 5.13 -22.58
CA ILE A 92 -9.81 4.10 -21.60
C ILE A 92 -9.55 2.80 -22.35
N GLN A 93 -8.31 2.35 -22.35
CA GLN A 93 -7.88 1.15 -23.07
C GLN A 93 -7.49 0.02 -22.10
N ASN A 94 -8.35 -0.24 -21.11
CA ASN A 94 -8.16 -1.33 -20.17
C ASN A 94 -8.59 -2.65 -20.78
N ALA A 95 -7.81 -3.70 -20.54
CA ALA A 95 -8.13 -5.05 -20.91
C ALA A 95 -7.85 -6.00 -19.76
N PHE A 96 -8.66 -7.04 -19.65
CA PHE A 96 -8.40 -8.16 -18.75
C PHE A 96 -7.74 -9.27 -19.54
N THR A 97 -6.73 -9.91 -18.96
CA THR A 97 -6.19 -11.16 -19.50
C THR A 97 -7.06 -12.34 -19.09
N ASP A 98 -7.26 -13.28 -19.98
CA ASP A 98 -7.91 -14.54 -19.63
C ASP A 98 -6.97 -15.41 -18.79
N GLY A 99 -7.52 -15.99 -17.72
CA GLY A 99 -6.83 -16.92 -16.84
C GLY A 99 -6.04 -16.25 -15.68
N LEU A 100 -5.39 -17.11 -14.92
CA LEU A 100 -4.60 -16.71 -13.75
C LEU A 100 -3.19 -16.30 -14.18
N VAL A 101 -2.71 -15.20 -13.64
CA VAL A 101 -1.32 -14.76 -13.78
C VAL A 101 -0.54 -15.26 -12.58
N SER A 102 0.57 -15.97 -12.83
CA SER A 102 1.46 -16.44 -11.78
C SER A 102 2.46 -15.36 -11.40
N SER A 103 2.63 -15.16 -10.10
CA SER A 103 3.70 -14.35 -9.53
C SER A 103 4.38 -15.12 -8.40
N ALA A 104 5.45 -14.58 -7.82
CA ALA A 104 6.21 -15.25 -6.79
C ALA A 104 6.77 -14.27 -5.75
N ASN A 105 6.71 -14.67 -4.49
CA ASN A 105 7.51 -14.02 -3.44
C ASN A 105 8.98 -14.40 -3.62
N VAL A 106 9.87 -13.48 -3.28
CA VAL A 106 11.31 -13.75 -3.21
C VAL A 106 11.68 -13.99 -1.75
N VAL A 107 12.33 -15.12 -1.47
CA VAL A 107 12.65 -15.54 -0.10
C VAL A 107 14.15 -15.83 0.03
N GLY A 108 14.76 -15.25 1.07
CA GLY A 108 16.13 -15.55 1.48
C GLY A 108 16.21 -15.74 2.98
N GLU A 109 17.20 -16.52 3.47
CA GLU A 109 17.33 -16.81 4.88
C GLU A 109 18.76 -16.66 5.38
N ILE A 110 18.87 -16.14 6.61
CA ILE A 110 20.06 -16.32 7.46
C ILE A 110 19.67 -17.33 8.53
N ARG A 111 20.17 -18.55 8.39
CA ARG A 111 19.79 -19.67 9.26
C ARG A 111 20.27 -19.44 10.69
N GLY A 112 19.40 -19.75 11.64
CA GLY A 112 19.67 -19.69 13.07
C GLY A 112 20.75 -20.67 13.53
N SER A 113 21.56 -20.25 14.48
CA SER A 113 22.69 -21.05 15.02
C SER A 113 22.29 -21.92 16.21
N ALA A 114 21.19 -21.60 16.90
CA ALA A 114 20.76 -22.31 18.11
C ALA A 114 19.35 -22.91 17.98
N ASN A 115 18.42 -22.15 17.42
CA ASN A 115 17.01 -22.54 17.23
C ASN A 115 16.63 -22.26 15.76
N PRO A 116 17.19 -23.01 14.80
CA PRO A 116 17.00 -22.73 13.37
C PRO A 116 15.57 -22.94 12.87
N GLU A 117 14.77 -23.71 13.62
CA GLU A 117 13.34 -23.91 13.33
C GLU A 117 12.47 -22.70 13.67
N GLN A 118 12.94 -21.84 14.58
CA GLN A 118 12.24 -20.62 14.94
C GLN A 118 12.53 -19.51 13.93
N VAL A 119 11.48 -18.89 13.39
CA VAL A 119 11.60 -17.94 12.29
C VAL A 119 11.10 -16.55 12.70
N VAL A 120 11.89 -15.54 12.36
CA VAL A 120 11.45 -14.15 12.34
C VAL A 120 11.42 -13.72 10.87
N VAL A 121 10.25 -13.29 10.40
CA VAL A 121 10.07 -12.76 9.05
C VAL A 121 10.41 -11.27 9.04
N VAL A 122 11.15 -10.82 8.05
CA VAL A 122 11.43 -9.41 7.76
C VAL A 122 11.13 -9.20 6.29
N GLY A 123 10.29 -8.23 5.96
CA GLY A 123 9.89 -8.08 4.58
C GLY A 123 9.21 -6.77 4.23
N GLY A 124 8.75 -6.72 3.01
CA GLY A 124 7.94 -5.67 2.42
C GLY A 124 7.55 -6.10 1.02
N HIS A 125 6.59 -5.43 0.41
CA HIS A 125 6.14 -5.84 -0.91
C HIS A 125 7.05 -5.36 -2.04
N LEU A 126 7.04 -6.11 -3.12
CA LEU A 126 7.91 -5.92 -4.29
C LEU A 126 7.18 -5.23 -5.45
N ASP A 127 5.88 -5.41 -5.51
CA ASP A 127 5.02 -4.78 -6.52
C ASP A 127 4.72 -3.32 -6.19
N SER A 128 4.15 -2.62 -7.15
CA SER A 128 3.68 -1.25 -7.02
C SER A 128 2.65 -0.94 -8.08
N TRP A 129 1.96 0.20 -7.94
CA TRP A 129 1.00 0.65 -8.93
C TRP A 129 1.66 1.08 -10.24
N ASP A 130 1.02 0.66 -11.35
CA ASP A 130 1.40 1.08 -12.69
C ASP A 130 1.40 2.60 -12.84
N LEU A 131 2.23 3.11 -13.73
CA LEU A 131 2.60 4.50 -13.98
C LEU A 131 3.49 5.14 -12.90
N ALA A 132 3.63 4.55 -11.71
CA ALA A 132 4.58 4.96 -10.70
C ALA A 132 5.90 4.17 -10.83
N SER A 133 6.96 4.68 -10.22
CA SER A 133 8.25 3.96 -10.14
C SER A 133 8.33 3.00 -8.96
N GLY A 134 7.35 3.03 -8.04
CA GLY A 134 7.36 2.21 -6.83
C GLY A 134 8.51 2.50 -5.87
N SER A 135 9.22 3.61 -6.04
CA SER A 135 10.45 3.89 -5.26
C SER A 135 10.19 4.15 -3.78
N THR A 136 9.02 4.71 -3.44
CA THR A 136 8.62 4.97 -2.05
C THR A 136 7.73 3.85 -1.53
N ASP A 137 6.81 3.43 -2.34
CA ASP A 137 5.82 2.40 -2.10
C ASP A 137 5.98 1.31 -3.19
N ASN A 138 6.74 0.19 -2.92
CA ASN A 138 7.46 -0.01 -1.67
C ASN A 138 8.95 -0.37 -1.91
N GLY A 139 9.59 0.26 -2.90
CA GLY A 139 11.03 0.10 -3.15
C GLY A 139 11.90 0.45 -1.93
N CYS A 140 11.43 1.35 -1.05
CA CYS A 140 12.10 1.66 0.22
C CYS A 140 12.10 0.45 1.17
N GLY A 141 10.97 -0.22 1.32
CA GLY A 141 10.86 -1.42 2.15
C GLY A 141 11.73 -2.55 1.63
N VAL A 142 11.71 -2.77 0.31
CA VAL A 142 12.60 -3.73 -0.36
C VAL A 142 14.07 -3.43 -0.09
N ALA A 143 14.50 -2.19 -0.32
CA ALA A 143 15.89 -1.79 -0.13
C ALA A 143 16.31 -1.90 1.34
N THR A 144 15.43 -1.55 2.28
CA THR A 144 15.70 -1.67 3.72
C THR A 144 15.82 -3.14 4.14
N THR A 145 14.93 -4.00 3.65
CA THR A 145 14.95 -5.45 3.91
C THR A 145 16.25 -6.08 3.42
N LEU A 146 16.67 -5.78 2.19
CA LEU A 146 17.92 -6.27 1.61
C LEU A 146 19.14 -5.69 2.32
N GLY A 147 19.11 -4.39 2.66
CA GLY A 147 20.17 -3.73 3.42
C GLY A 147 20.35 -4.31 4.82
N ALA A 148 19.27 -4.68 5.49
CA ALA A 148 19.33 -5.37 6.79
C ALA A 148 20.00 -6.75 6.67
N ALA A 149 19.63 -7.52 5.64
CA ALA A 149 20.26 -8.82 5.38
C ALA A 149 21.77 -8.68 5.13
N GLU A 150 22.14 -7.72 4.27
CA GLU A 150 23.54 -7.43 3.96
C GLU A 150 24.33 -6.98 5.21
N ALA A 151 23.76 -6.10 6.03
CA ALA A 151 24.39 -5.61 7.25
C ALA A 151 24.67 -6.73 8.25
N ILE A 152 23.71 -7.64 8.46
CA ILE A 152 23.87 -8.80 9.33
C ILE A 152 24.98 -9.71 8.84
N LEU A 153 25.02 -9.99 7.53
CA LEU A 153 26.05 -10.84 6.92
C LEU A 153 27.44 -10.19 7.03
N LYS A 154 27.57 -8.90 6.71
CA LYS A 154 28.85 -8.16 6.79
C LYS A 154 29.36 -8.04 8.22
N ALA A 155 28.46 -7.90 9.19
CA ALA A 155 28.83 -7.88 10.61
C ALA A 155 29.32 -9.26 11.14
N GLY A 156 29.17 -10.32 10.36
CA GLY A 156 29.47 -11.69 10.79
C GLY A 156 28.56 -12.17 11.93
N PHE A 157 27.43 -11.50 12.12
CA PHE A 157 26.48 -11.83 13.17
C PHE A 157 25.78 -13.15 12.86
N LYS A 158 25.78 -14.07 13.84
CA LYS A 158 25.09 -15.35 13.75
C LYS A 158 23.84 -15.32 14.60
N PRO A 159 22.66 -15.11 14.01
CA PRO A 159 21.42 -15.06 14.77
C PRO A 159 21.15 -16.41 15.44
N ARG A 160 20.53 -16.40 16.61
CA ARG A 160 20.16 -17.65 17.30
C ARG A 160 18.98 -18.33 16.60
N ARG A 161 18.10 -17.55 15.98
CA ARG A 161 16.91 -17.98 15.23
C ARG A 161 17.08 -17.64 13.75
N THR A 162 16.38 -18.32 12.90
CA THR A 162 16.36 -18.00 11.46
C THR A 162 15.69 -16.65 11.23
N ILE A 163 16.36 -15.80 10.47
CA ILE A 163 15.75 -14.58 9.93
C ILE A 163 15.44 -14.85 8.47
N ARG A 164 14.15 -14.81 8.14
CA ARG A 164 13.66 -15.03 6.79
C ARG A 164 13.27 -13.69 6.18
N PHE A 165 13.98 -13.29 5.15
CA PHE A 165 13.70 -12.08 4.37
C PHE A 165 12.76 -12.44 3.26
N VAL A 166 11.63 -11.72 3.17
CA VAL A 166 10.59 -11.99 2.16
C VAL A 166 10.21 -10.69 1.46
N LEU A 167 10.28 -10.73 0.13
CA LEU A 167 9.73 -9.67 -0.70
C LEU A 167 8.41 -10.22 -1.28
N PHE A 168 7.31 -9.66 -0.82
CA PHE A 168 5.97 -10.13 -1.17
C PHE A 168 5.55 -9.59 -2.52
N THR A 169 4.68 -10.31 -3.22
CA THR A 169 4.06 -9.87 -4.47
C THR A 169 2.57 -9.69 -4.28
N GLY A 170 1.97 -8.76 -5.03
CA GLY A 170 0.53 -8.56 -5.03
C GLY A 170 -0.05 -7.98 -3.75
N GLU A 171 0.71 -7.20 -3.02
CA GLU A 171 0.22 -6.43 -1.87
C GLU A 171 -0.83 -5.43 -2.34
N GLU A 172 -0.50 -4.65 -3.35
CA GLU A 172 -1.35 -3.61 -3.93
C GLU A 172 -2.69 -4.14 -4.49
N GLN A 173 -2.80 -5.44 -4.71
CA GLN A 173 -4.01 -6.12 -5.15
C GLN A 173 -4.77 -6.83 -4.02
N GLY A 174 -4.29 -6.75 -2.79
CA GLY A 174 -4.93 -7.30 -1.59
C GLY A 174 -4.11 -8.34 -0.86
N ASP A 175 -2.82 -8.08 -0.69
CA ASP A 175 -1.89 -8.89 0.12
C ASP A 175 -1.73 -10.34 -0.37
N ASP A 176 -1.91 -10.58 -1.67
CA ASP A 176 -1.92 -11.95 -2.23
C ASP A 176 -0.67 -12.75 -1.88
N GLY A 177 0.50 -12.10 -1.90
CA GLY A 177 1.78 -12.72 -1.60
C GLY A 177 1.90 -13.18 -0.17
N SER A 178 1.57 -12.34 0.78
CA SER A 178 1.64 -12.64 2.21
C SER A 178 0.54 -13.60 2.66
N PHE A 179 -0.68 -13.51 2.14
CA PHE A 179 -1.71 -14.53 2.36
C PHE A 179 -1.26 -15.91 1.85
N ASN A 180 -0.68 -15.96 0.66
CA ASN A 180 -0.17 -17.21 0.10
C ASN A 180 1.05 -17.73 0.87
N TYR A 181 1.90 -16.85 1.39
CA TYR A 181 3.01 -17.24 2.25
C TYR A 181 2.48 -17.94 3.51
N VAL A 182 1.59 -17.29 4.27
CA VAL A 182 1.01 -17.87 5.49
C VAL A 182 0.29 -19.19 5.19
N ARG A 183 -0.47 -19.27 4.12
CA ARG A 183 -1.16 -20.50 3.71
C ARG A 183 -0.20 -21.64 3.39
N ARG A 184 0.88 -21.37 2.66
CA ARG A 184 1.86 -22.40 2.26
C ARG A 184 2.72 -22.87 3.43
N HIS A 185 2.99 -21.99 4.39
CA HIS A 185 3.79 -22.27 5.57
C HIS A 185 2.94 -22.55 6.82
N LYS A 186 1.65 -22.88 6.67
CA LYS A 186 0.71 -23.06 7.78
C LYS A 186 1.23 -24.01 8.87
N ASP A 187 1.91 -25.07 8.48
CA ASP A 187 2.46 -26.07 9.40
C ASP A 187 3.72 -25.57 10.12
N GLU A 188 4.37 -24.52 9.60
CA GLU A 188 5.53 -23.84 10.19
C GLU A 188 5.10 -22.64 11.05
N MET A 189 3.87 -22.13 10.92
CA MET A 189 3.41 -20.94 11.65
C MET A 189 3.59 -21.01 13.16
N PRO A 190 3.42 -22.16 13.84
CA PRO A 190 3.70 -22.26 15.28
C PRO A 190 5.15 -21.93 15.66
N ASN A 191 6.08 -22.02 14.71
CA ASN A 191 7.50 -21.70 14.89
C ASN A 191 7.86 -20.28 14.41
N HIS A 192 6.94 -19.58 13.76
CA HIS A 192 7.14 -18.17 13.44
C HIS A 192 6.89 -17.33 14.70
N LEU A 193 7.82 -16.43 15.00
CA LEU A 193 7.79 -15.64 16.23
C LEU A 193 7.25 -14.23 16.03
N ALA A 194 7.51 -13.65 14.88
CA ALA A 194 7.05 -12.32 14.49
C ALA A 194 7.22 -12.11 12.98
N ALA A 195 6.47 -11.20 12.44
CA ALA A 195 6.68 -10.61 11.13
C ALA A 195 6.93 -9.10 11.28
N ILE A 196 8.03 -8.61 10.74
CA ILE A 196 8.42 -7.20 10.72
C ILE A 196 8.31 -6.72 9.29
N ILE A 197 7.31 -5.90 9.01
CA ILE A 197 6.98 -5.44 7.66
C ILE A 197 7.30 -3.95 7.53
N LEU A 198 7.94 -3.62 6.42
CA LEU A 198 8.45 -2.29 6.12
C LEU A 198 7.70 -1.74 4.91
N ASP A 199 6.66 -0.96 5.18
CA ASP A 199 5.74 -0.43 4.15
C ASP A 199 5.26 0.99 4.42
N ASP A 200 6.00 1.77 5.19
CA ASP A 200 5.63 3.14 5.55
C ASP A 200 6.36 4.22 4.74
N GLY A 201 6.92 3.85 3.59
CA GLY A 201 7.64 4.78 2.73
C GLY A 201 9.04 5.11 3.22
N GLN A 202 9.51 6.32 2.94
CA GLN A 202 10.87 6.78 3.20
C GLN A 202 10.96 7.66 4.45
N GLY A 203 12.17 7.78 4.99
CA GLY A 203 12.46 8.63 6.15
C GLY A 203 12.91 7.84 7.37
N PRO A 204 13.26 8.54 8.45
CA PRO A 204 13.63 7.89 9.70
C PRO A 204 12.46 7.09 10.27
N VAL A 205 12.76 5.94 10.86
CA VAL A 205 11.78 5.19 11.65
C VAL A 205 11.43 6.00 12.89
N THR A 206 10.15 6.13 13.20
CA THR A 206 9.63 6.87 14.35
C THR A 206 9.08 5.97 15.44
N GLY A 207 8.88 4.68 15.12
CA GLY A 207 8.34 3.73 16.08
C GLY A 207 7.98 2.40 15.48
N PHE A 208 7.28 1.60 16.29
CA PHE A 208 6.77 0.29 15.93
C PHE A 208 5.34 0.13 16.45
N ALA A 209 4.45 -0.27 15.56
CA ALA A 209 3.10 -0.73 15.86
C ALA A 209 3.12 -2.25 15.99
N LEU A 210 2.54 -2.81 17.06
CA LEU A 210 2.71 -4.22 17.44
C LEU A 210 1.50 -5.11 17.15
N GLY A 211 0.58 -4.66 16.32
CA GLY A 211 -0.56 -5.48 15.87
C GLY A 211 -1.48 -5.97 17.00
N GLY A 212 -1.81 -5.11 17.95
CA GLY A 212 -2.65 -5.44 19.11
C GLY A 212 -1.92 -6.15 20.27
N ARG A 213 -0.60 -6.36 20.18
CA ARG A 213 0.19 -7.09 21.18
C ARG A 213 0.75 -6.14 22.25
N ASN A 214 -0.12 -5.60 23.08
CA ASN A 214 0.26 -4.73 24.21
C ASN A 214 1.18 -5.42 25.22
N ASP A 215 1.12 -6.75 25.34
CA ASP A 215 2.02 -7.55 26.17
C ASP A 215 3.49 -7.47 25.75
N LEU A 216 3.78 -7.08 24.49
CA LEU A 216 5.12 -6.95 23.95
C LEU A 216 5.69 -5.53 24.06
N ILE A 217 4.87 -4.51 24.36
CA ILE A 217 5.30 -3.10 24.37
C ILE A 217 6.55 -2.90 25.23
N ALA A 218 6.54 -3.39 26.47
CA ALA A 218 7.67 -3.19 27.38
C ALA A 218 8.97 -3.86 26.90
N ALA A 219 8.87 -4.97 26.18
CA ALA A 219 10.04 -5.67 25.64
C ALA A 219 10.60 -4.94 24.42
N VAL A 220 9.73 -4.52 23.51
CA VAL A 220 10.14 -3.79 22.29
C VAL A 220 10.61 -2.39 22.65
N GLN A 221 9.99 -1.72 23.63
CA GLN A 221 10.43 -0.40 24.10
C GLN A 221 11.86 -0.42 24.62
N ARG A 222 12.25 -1.43 25.43
CA ARG A 222 13.64 -1.58 25.89
C ARG A 222 14.63 -1.78 24.73
N PHE A 223 14.19 -2.46 23.68
CA PHE A 223 14.98 -2.58 22.46
C PHE A 223 15.05 -1.23 21.72
N ALA A 224 13.93 -0.55 21.57
CA ALA A 224 13.84 0.75 20.90
C ALA A 224 14.73 1.80 21.59
N GLU A 225 14.84 1.79 22.92
CA GLU A 225 15.74 2.66 23.70
C GLU A 225 17.21 2.52 23.29
N SER A 226 17.63 1.33 22.88
CA SER A 226 19.01 1.11 22.37
C SER A 226 19.27 1.83 21.04
N LEU A 227 18.21 2.27 20.36
CA LEU A 227 18.27 2.96 19.07
C LEU A 227 18.10 4.49 19.22
N ASN A 228 18.05 5.03 20.43
CA ASN A 228 17.82 6.46 20.69
C ASN A 228 18.83 7.39 19.99
N ALA A 229 20.01 6.89 19.67
CA ALA A 229 21.00 7.63 18.87
C ALA A 229 20.48 7.98 17.44
N PHE A 230 19.50 7.23 16.95
CA PHE A 230 18.87 7.43 15.64
C PHE A 230 17.55 8.20 15.71
N GLY A 231 17.11 8.55 16.91
CA GLY A 231 15.85 9.24 17.21
C GLY A 231 15.04 8.49 18.28
N ALA A 232 14.21 9.21 19.00
CA ALA A 232 13.29 8.58 19.96
C ALA A 232 12.22 7.79 19.18
N LEU A 233 12.05 6.52 19.54
CA LEU A 233 11.09 5.62 18.91
C LEU A 233 9.88 5.40 19.82
N SER A 234 8.68 5.58 19.29
CA SER A 234 7.44 5.17 19.95
C SER A 234 7.20 3.68 19.75
N VAL A 235 6.57 3.05 20.72
CA VAL A 235 6.08 1.67 20.60
C VAL A 235 4.65 1.65 21.10
N ASP A 236 3.73 1.22 20.28
CA ASP A 236 2.32 1.12 20.60
C ASP A 236 1.72 -0.21 20.10
N ASP A 237 0.47 -0.45 20.44
CA ASP A 237 -0.26 -1.65 20.04
C ASP A 237 -1.15 -1.44 18.80
N GLU A 238 -0.97 -0.37 18.07
CA GLU A 238 -1.74 -0.13 16.86
C GLU A 238 -1.71 -1.35 15.93
N THR A 239 -2.86 -1.63 15.34
CA THR A 239 -3.00 -2.77 14.44
C THR A 239 -3.09 -2.27 13.02
N VAL A 240 -2.09 -2.60 12.22
CA VAL A 240 -2.00 -2.27 10.80
C VAL A 240 -2.35 -3.51 9.99
N PHE A 241 -3.53 -3.52 9.36
CA PHE A 241 -4.03 -4.64 8.55
C PHE A 241 -3.97 -4.40 7.05
N ASP A 242 -3.66 -3.19 6.65
CA ASP A 242 -3.67 -2.76 5.25
C ASP A 242 -2.30 -2.84 4.59
N THR A 243 -1.54 -3.86 4.97
CA THR A 243 -0.24 -4.24 4.41
C THR A 243 0.06 -5.71 4.74
N ASP A 244 1.15 -6.26 4.28
CA ASP A 244 1.59 -7.64 4.49
C ASP A 244 1.69 -8.10 5.97
N THR A 245 1.53 -7.21 6.96
CA THR A 245 1.37 -7.60 8.38
C THR A 245 0.05 -8.31 8.64
N GLY A 246 -1.02 -7.94 7.93
CA GLY A 246 -2.37 -8.42 8.16
C GLY A 246 -2.49 -9.93 8.21
N PRO A 247 -2.04 -10.68 7.19
CA PRO A 247 -2.10 -12.14 7.17
C PRO A 247 -1.40 -12.81 8.35
N PHE A 248 -0.27 -12.25 8.83
CA PHE A 248 0.44 -12.79 9.99
C PHE A 248 -0.32 -12.54 11.29
N ILE A 249 -0.89 -11.34 11.46
CA ILE A 249 -1.75 -11.02 12.62
C ILE A 249 -2.95 -11.95 12.66
N LEU A 250 -3.60 -12.20 11.52
CA LEU A 250 -4.71 -13.15 11.42
C LEU A 250 -4.30 -14.59 11.73
N ALA A 251 -3.04 -14.95 11.48
CA ALA A 251 -2.48 -16.23 11.88
C ALA A 251 -2.05 -16.30 13.36
N GLY A 252 -2.29 -15.24 14.13
CA GLY A 252 -1.97 -15.17 15.56
C GLY A 252 -0.53 -14.76 15.88
N LEU A 253 0.24 -14.29 14.90
CA LEU A 253 1.60 -13.83 15.12
C LEU A 253 1.65 -12.32 15.43
N PRO A 254 2.65 -11.87 16.20
CA PRO A 254 2.98 -10.46 16.26
C PRO A 254 3.36 -9.94 14.88
N GLY A 255 2.51 -9.11 14.28
CA GLY A 255 2.80 -8.33 13.08
C GLY A 255 3.30 -6.95 13.52
N MET A 256 4.53 -6.63 13.19
CA MET A 256 5.15 -5.35 13.52
C MET A 256 5.27 -4.51 12.25
N ALA A 257 4.59 -3.38 12.24
CA ALA A 257 4.78 -2.35 11.22
C ALA A 257 5.74 -1.27 11.75
N SER A 258 6.61 -0.75 10.88
CA SER A 258 7.45 0.39 11.25
C SER A 258 6.71 1.69 10.97
N GLY A 259 6.57 2.56 11.97
CA GLY A 259 6.15 3.94 11.72
C GLY A 259 7.31 4.78 11.17
N ARG A 260 7.05 5.63 10.20
CA ARG A 260 8.04 6.58 9.65
C ARG A 260 7.47 7.98 9.58
N ILE A 261 8.33 8.98 9.72
CA ILE A 261 7.95 10.35 9.38
C ILE A 261 7.69 10.34 7.86
N ARG A 262 6.42 10.42 7.49
CA ARG A 262 6.08 10.67 6.08
C ARG A 262 6.59 12.09 5.76
N PRO A 263 7.59 12.25 4.88
CA PRO A 263 8.03 13.59 4.52
C PRO A 263 6.82 14.34 4.02
N ASN A 264 6.73 15.61 4.47
CA ASN A 264 5.72 16.50 3.93
C ASN A 264 5.84 16.41 2.40
N THR A 265 4.75 16.05 1.73
CA THR A 265 4.73 15.73 0.29
C THR A 265 5.27 16.85 -0.60
N SER A 266 5.50 18.03 -0.03
CA SER A 266 6.16 19.15 -0.70
C SER A 266 7.63 18.90 -1.11
N THR A 267 8.28 17.86 -0.59
CA THR A 267 9.70 17.55 -0.86
C THR A 267 9.92 16.35 -1.78
N ARG A 268 8.87 15.72 -2.28
CA ARG A 268 9.03 14.61 -3.22
C ARG A 268 9.47 15.10 -4.58
N THR A 269 10.66 14.72 -5.00
CA THR A 269 11.10 14.88 -6.39
C THR A 269 10.29 13.93 -7.26
N ILE A 270 9.28 14.46 -7.93
CA ILE A 270 8.49 13.69 -8.89
C ILE A 270 9.35 13.45 -10.13
N PRO A 271 9.49 12.22 -10.63
CA PRO A 271 10.13 12.00 -11.90
C PRO A 271 9.48 12.85 -12.99
N ARG A 272 10.29 13.44 -13.87
CA ARG A 272 9.80 14.33 -14.95
C ARG A 272 8.74 13.71 -15.86
N SER A 273 8.65 12.40 -15.89
CA SER A 273 7.68 11.62 -16.68
C SER A 273 6.23 11.74 -16.19
N THR A 274 5.99 12.19 -14.95
CA THR A 274 4.64 12.40 -14.40
C THR A 274 4.16 13.84 -14.47
N ARG A 275 4.91 14.75 -15.09
CA ARG A 275 4.40 16.09 -15.36
C ARG A 275 3.34 16.00 -16.45
N SER A 276 2.08 15.96 -16.04
CA SER A 276 0.96 16.22 -16.92
C SER A 276 1.18 17.57 -17.56
N THR A 277 1.27 17.56 -18.88
CA THR A 277 1.20 18.75 -19.71
C THR A 277 -0.09 19.50 -19.42
N ARG A 278 -0.04 20.81 -19.60
CA ARG A 278 -1.14 21.79 -19.49
C ARG A 278 -2.50 21.16 -19.79
N PHE A 279 -3.49 21.50 -18.97
CA PHE A 279 -4.90 21.16 -19.16
C PHE A 279 -5.31 21.33 -20.63
N ASN A 280 -5.24 20.24 -21.35
CA ASN A 280 -5.92 20.05 -22.60
C ASN A 280 -7.12 19.18 -22.23
N PRO A 281 -8.36 19.53 -22.56
CA PRO A 281 -9.55 18.77 -22.14
C PRO A 281 -9.61 17.34 -22.67
N THR A 282 -8.55 16.86 -23.28
CA THR A 282 -8.36 15.49 -23.74
C THR A 282 -7.49 14.75 -22.74
N PHE A 283 -8.08 13.98 -21.85
CA PHE A 283 -7.37 13.05 -20.97
C PHE A 283 -7.20 11.72 -21.68
N SER A 284 -5.97 11.31 -21.95
CA SER A 284 -5.64 9.93 -22.31
C SER A 284 -5.14 9.24 -21.06
N ILE A 285 -5.94 8.35 -20.49
CA ILE A 285 -5.50 7.42 -19.44
C ILE A 285 -5.30 6.08 -20.12
N ALA A 286 -4.05 5.78 -20.48
CA ALA A 286 -3.67 4.45 -20.92
C ALA A 286 -3.34 3.62 -19.66
N THR A 287 -4.27 2.79 -19.23
CA THR A 287 -4.00 1.75 -18.23
C THR A 287 -4.14 0.40 -18.92
N ARG A 288 -3.02 -0.25 -19.21
CA ARG A 288 -3.04 -1.68 -19.50
C ARG A 288 -3.10 -2.41 -18.17
N ARG A 289 -4.15 -3.11 -17.90
CA ARG A 289 -4.21 -4.08 -16.81
C ARG A 289 -4.46 -5.46 -17.37
N SER A 290 -3.57 -6.34 -17.02
CA SER A 290 -3.73 -7.78 -17.15
C SER A 290 -3.66 -8.37 -15.74
N TRP A 291 -4.80 -8.47 -15.05
CA TRP A 291 -4.86 -9.15 -13.77
C TRP A 291 -6.15 -9.96 -13.68
N ARG A 292 -6.03 -11.22 -13.35
CA ARG A 292 -7.03 -12.05 -12.71
C ARG A 292 -6.35 -12.83 -11.59
#